data_654a0540c6f6e016c442ec758bde072d
#
_entry.id   654a0540c6f6e016c442ec758bde072d
#
_cell.length_a   1.000
_cell.length_b   1.000
_cell.length_c   1.000
_cell.angle_alpha   90.00
_cell.angle_beta   90.00
_cell.angle_gamma   90.00
#
_symmetry.space_group_name_H-M   'P 1'
#
loop_
_entity.id
_entity.type
_entity.pdbx_description
1 polymer ?
#
loop_
_entity_poly.entity_id
_entity_poly.type
_entity_poly.pdbx_seq_one_letter_code
_entity_poly.pdbx_strand_id
1 'polypeptide(L)'
;MADQVRRVLAVGVVLVLALILCPGIAMSQAPIKIGLIDVYSGAGAAFGKQCLNGWQMAVDEFNAKGGLKGRKIEILTRDDKFKPDEGLAHARELLLKEKVDFLGGTTNSSVALAIGEFAKARKKLFMVSISRSHRITGDKGHRYIFRGCPSADLECLAGGFYASSMPFKNYYVIGEDYEYGYSIAENFWRGLTMNKKDVSKVGESWCKLGETDYTSYLTALIAKKPDAAVLAFGASGLIPFVKQAKLFGLFEKVPCFAYGLGDSIFVKTLKDDMPTGLYAGSNYLWYYPNSEDNKAFVEKCKKQFDDPLPSGIGIFGGYTSAKFLTDAILKAGTVETEKVINALEGLTIQTVIGSISMRACDHQAVTATFWGKLAKTPEYPYPVLTDIVMTPAYKVMPTCEEIANLRKKAK
;
A
#
# COMPACT_ATOMS: atom_id res chain seq x y z
N MET A 1 59.04 -49.84 24.02
CA MET A 1 59.13 -48.40 23.71
C MET A 1 58.47 -48.04 22.36
N ALA A 2 58.71 -48.77 21.27
CA ALA A 2 58.17 -48.45 19.96
C ALA A 2 56.61 -48.52 19.86
N ASP A 3 55.97 -49.44 20.62
CA ASP A 3 54.54 -49.64 20.60
C ASP A 3 53.74 -48.58 21.40
N GLN A 4 54.33 -48.02 22.45
CA GLN A 4 53.70 -46.91 23.19
C GLN A 4 53.76 -45.60 22.39
N VAL A 5 54.82 -45.34 21.62
CA VAL A 5 54.91 -44.16 20.78
C VAL A 5 53.94 -44.21 19.61
N ARG A 6 53.67 -45.40 19.02
CA ARG A 6 52.69 -45.60 17.96
C ARG A 6 51.21 -45.35 18.47
N ARG A 7 50.90 -45.78 19.71
CA ARG A 7 49.55 -45.54 20.30
C ARG A 7 49.30 -44.07 20.63
N VAL A 8 50.31 -43.34 21.10
CA VAL A 8 50.21 -41.90 21.38
C VAL A 8 50.08 -41.09 20.10
N LEU A 9 50.78 -41.44 19.02
CA LEU A 9 50.65 -40.81 17.70
C LEU A 9 49.33 -41.11 17.07
N ALA A 10 48.75 -42.32 17.18
CA ALA A 10 47.44 -42.67 16.64
C ALA A 10 46.32 -41.95 17.38
N VAL A 11 46.39 -41.79 18.71
CA VAL A 11 45.37 -41.03 19.48
C VAL A 11 45.45 -39.54 19.20
N GLY A 12 46.66 -38.97 18.99
CA GLY A 12 46.85 -37.57 18.63
C GLY A 12 46.30 -37.22 17.26
N VAL A 13 46.46 -38.11 16.25
CA VAL A 13 45.91 -37.90 14.90
C VAL A 13 44.38 -38.02 14.87
N VAL A 14 43.77 -38.91 15.65
CA VAL A 14 42.32 -39.04 15.75
C VAL A 14 41.71 -37.85 16.46
N LEU A 15 42.34 -37.28 17.48
CA LEU A 15 41.87 -36.07 18.16
C LEU A 15 41.97 -34.79 17.28
N VAL A 16 43.01 -34.68 16.44
CA VAL A 16 43.16 -33.56 15.50
C VAL A 16 42.17 -33.68 14.34
N LEU A 17 41.87 -34.89 13.83
CA LEU A 17 40.83 -35.12 12.81
C LEU A 17 39.38 -34.88 13.34
N ALA A 18 39.12 -35.18 14.63
CA ALA A 18 37.84 -34.91 15.25
C ALA A 18 37.54 -33.41 15.45
N LEU A 19 38.58 -32.58 15.62
CA LEU A 19 38.47 -31.12 15.69
C LEU A 19 38.23 -30.45 14.33
N ILE A 20 38.55 -31.10 13.21
CA ILE A 20 38.34 -30.60 11.84
C ILE A 20 36.92 -30.95 11.35
N LEU A 21 36.22 -31.89 11.97
CA LEU A 21 34.86 -32.34 11.63
C LEU A 21 33.77 -31.78 12.55
N CYS A 22 34.07 -30.85 13.44
CA CYS A 22 33.01 -30.04 14.05
C CYS A 22 32.38 -29.20 12.94
N PRO A 23 31.11 -29.46 12.53
CA PRO A 23 30.40 -28.50 11.73
C PRO A 23 30.39 -27.20 12.55
N GLY A 24 31.07 -26.18 12.03
CA GLY A 24 31.13 -24.90 12.69
C GLY A 24 29.72 -24.57 13.16
N ILE A 25 29.55 -24.38 14.47
CA ILE A 25 28.31 -23.86 15.02
C ILE A 25 28.12 -22.54 14.28
N ALA A 26 27.28 -22.57 13.23
CA ALA A 26 26.90 -21.37 12.52
C ALA A 26 26.23 -20.49 13.59
N MET A 27 26.98 -19.57 14.20
CA MET A 27 26.43 -18.58 15.09
C MET A 27 25.30 -17.89 14.29
N SER A 28 24.07 -18.18 14.65
CA SER A 28 22.91 -17.53 14.06
C SER A 28 23.13 -16.02 14.19
N GLN A 29 23.42 -15.39 13.06
CA GLN A 29 23.58 -13.93 13.05
C GLN A 29 22.26 -13.30 13.47
N ALA A 30 22.33 -12.22 14.27
CA ALA A 30 21.14 -11.51 14.73
C ALA A 30 20.20 -11.17 13.54
N PRO A 31 18.90 -11.40 13.67
CA PRO A 31 17.95 -11.16 12.58
C PRO A 31 17.96 -9.69 12.16
N ILE A 32 17.51 -9.44 10.94
CA ILE A 32 17.16 -8.09 10.47
C ILE A 32 15.75 -7.82 10.97
N LYS A 33 15.55 -6.77 11.76
CA LYS A 33 14.26 -6.46 12.36
C LYS A 33 13.53 -5.37 11.56
N ILE A 34 12.27 -5.64 11.19
CA ILE A 34 11.38 -4.65 10.58
C ILE A 34 10.21 -4.41 11.52
N GLY A 35 10.02 -3.16 11.94
CA GLY A 35 8.86 -2.74 12.71
C GLY A 35 7.70 -2.37 11.77
N LEU A 36 6.64 -3.18 11.76
CA LEU A 36 5.46 -2.95 10.93
C LEU A 36 4.33 -2.38 11.77
N ILE A 37 4.00 -1.10 11.51
CA ILE A 37 2.95 -0.38 12.21
C ILE A 37 1.76 -0.26 11.27
N ASP A 38 0.61 -0.78 11.65
CA ASP A 38 -0.61 -0.68 10.85
C ASP A 38 -1.84 -0.85 11.75
N VAL A 39 -3.04 -0.73 11.17
CA VAL A 39 -4.30 -0.94 11.87
C VAL A 39 -4.63 -2.43 11.93
N TYR A 40 -4.61 -3.03 13.11
CA TYR A 40 -4.94 -4.44 13.32
C TYR A 40 -6.24 -4.65 14.11
N SER A 41 -6.90 -3.58 14.54
CA SER A 41 -8.18 -3.61 15.25
C SER A 41 -9.21 -2.66 14.65
N GLY A 42 -10.49 -2.84 14.99
CA GLY A 42 -11.59 -2.01 14.50
C GLY A 42 -11.88 -2.15 12.99
N ALA A 43 -12.56 -1.17 12.42
CA ALA A 43 -13.06 -1.21 11.03
C ALA A 43 -11.95 -1.32 9.96
N GLY A 44 -10.74 -0.87 10.27
CA GLY A 44 -9.59 -0.93 9.37
C GLY A 44 -8.79 -2.24 9.44
N ALA A 45 -9.08 -3.14 10.38
CA ALA A 45 -8.25 -4.32 10.66
C ALA A 45 -7.98 -5.23 9.44
N ALA A 46 -8.94 -5.35 8.54
CA ALA A 46 -8.79 -6.16 7.32
C ALA A 46 -7.67 -5.64 6.42
N PHE A 47 -7.47 -4.32 6.34
CA PHE A 47 -6.42 -3.70 5.52
C PHE A 47 -5.03 -3.98 6.10
N GLY A 48 -4.84 -3.73 7.41
CA GLY A 48 -3.57 -4.01 8.09
C GLY A 48 -3.20 -5.49 8.07
N LYS A 49 -4.18 -6.39 8.27
CA LYS A 49 -3.95 -7.83 8.19
C LYS A 49 -3.50 -8.26 6.80
N GLN A 50 -4.15 -7.77 5.75
CA GLN A 50 -3.76 -8.11 4.38
C GLN A 50 -2.41 -7.49 4.00
N CYS A 51 -2.11 -6.28 4.48
CA CYS A 51 -0.78 -5.68 4.33
C CYS A 51 0.30 -6.56 4.96
N LEU A 52 0.09 -7.01 6.19
CA LEU A 52 1.00 -7.93 6.89
C LEU A 52 1.20 -9.23 6.10
N ASN A 53 0.13 -9.81 5.54
CA ASN A 53 0.22 -11.01 4.71
C ASN A 53 1.13 -10.76 3.48
N GLY A 54 0.99 -9.61 2.82
CA GLY A 54 1.86 -9.22 1.71
C GLY A 54 3.33 -9.07 2.14
N TRP A 55 3.58 -8.41 3.26
CA TRP A 55 4.92 -8.31 3.85
C TRP A 55 5.50 -9.68 4.17
N GLN A 56 4.72 -10.55 4.81
CA GLN A 56 5.16 -11.90 5.19
C GLN A 56 5.55 -12.70 3.95
N MET A 57 4.76 -12.62 2.85
CA MET A 57 5.05 -13.32 1.61
C MET A 57 6.42 -12.94 1.03
N ALA A 58 6.74 -11.65 0.96
CA ALA A 58 8.04 -11.19 0.44
C ALA A 58 9.20 -11.51 1.40
N VAL A 59 8.96 -11.43 2.72
CA VAL A 59 9.93 -11.80 3.75
C VAL A 59 10.21 -13.30 3.72
N ASP A 60 9.20 -14.14 3.55
CA ASP A 60 9.37 -15.59 3.41
C ASP A 60 10.22 -15.95 2.19
N GLU A 61 9.98 -15.26 1.05
CA GLU A 61 10.82 -15.41 -0.16
C GLU A 61 12.28 -15.02 0.08
N PHE A 62 12.50 -13.89 0.77
CA PHE A 62 13.86 -13.45 1.14
C PHE A 62 14.54 -14.45 2.07
N ASN A 63 13.83 -14.90 3.11
CA ASN A 63 14.35 -15.83 4.11
C ASN A 63 14.62 -17.22 3.53
N ALA A 64 13.77 -17.70 2.60
CA ALA A 64 13.94 -18.98 1.91
C ALA A 64 15.19 -18.99 0.99
N LYS A 65 15.56 -17.83 0.43
CA LYS A 65 16.79 -17.65 -0.37
C LYS A 65 18.06 -17.50 0.48
N GLY A 66 17.96 -17.67 1.80
CA GLY A 66 19.08 -17.56 2.73
C GLY A 66 19.28 -16.20 3.37
N GLY A 67 18.41 -15.23 3.08
CA GLY A 67 18.48 -13.89 3.65
C GLY A 67 19.71 -13.09 3.22
N LEU A 68 20.11 -12.11 4.01
CA LEU A 68 21.34 -11.35 3.80
C LEU A 68 22.52 -12.05 4.50
N LYS A 69 23.33 -12.80 3.76
CA LYS A 69 24.50 -13.51 4.33
C LYS A 69 24.13 -14.39 5.52
N GLY A 70 22.99 -15.08 5.46
CA GLY A 70 22.46 -15.93 6.54
C GLY A 70 21.54 -15.22 7.54
N ARG A 71 21.51 -13.89 7.58
CA ARG A 71 20.57 -13.11 8.42
C ARG A 71 19.17 -13.13 7.82
N LYS A 72 18.21 -13.64 8.55
CA LYS A 72 16.79 -13.65 8.18
C LYS A 72 16.10 -12.38 8.66
N ILE A 73 14.99 -12.01 8.01
CA ILE A 73 14.13 -10.91 8.45
C ILE A 73 13.11 -11.45 9.45
N GLU A 74 12.91 -10.68 10.52
CA GLU A 74 11.84 -10.81 11.52
C GLU A 74 10.95 -9.56 11.49
N ILE A 75 9.62 -9.75 11.47
CA ILE A 75 8.64 -8.67 11.51
C ILE A 75 8.10 -8.52 12.93
N LEU A 76 8.17 -7.31 13.47
CA LEU A 76 7.55 -6.92 14.73
C LEU A 76 6.35 -6.02 14.43
N THR A 77 5.14 -6.45 14.78
CA THR A 77 3.89 -5.71 14.49
C THR A 77 3.45 -4.83 15.65
N ARG A 78 2.82 -3.68 15.35
CA ARG A 78 2.15 -2.80 16.32
C ARG A 78 0.86 -2.25 15.72
N ASP A 79 -0.19 -2.20 16.55
CA ASP A 79 -1.52 -1.70 16.16
C ASP A 79 -1.64 -0.20 16.44
N ASP A 80 -1.71 0.61 15.38
CA ASP A 80 -1.88 2.06 15.49
C ASP A 80 -3.34 2.48 15.78
N LYS A 81 -4.27 1.55 15.73
CA LYS A 81 -5.71 1.78 15.93
C LYS A 81 -6.28 2.91 15.06
N PHE A 82 -5.65 3.15 13.92
CA PHE A 82 -5.96 4.25 13.01
C PHE A 82 -5.70 5.65 13.59
N LYS A 83 -4.83 5.79 14.63
CA LYS A 83 -4.54 7.03 15.37
C LYS A 83 -3.08 7.46 15.22
N PRO A 84 -2.80 8.71 14.82
CA PRO A 84 -1.44 9.22 14.64
C PRO A 84 -0.58 9.13 15.90
N ASP A 85 -1.14 9.43 17.08
CA ASP A 85 -0.40 9.41 18.36
C ASP A 85 0.02 7.99 18.75
N GLU A 86 -0.86 6.99 18.55
CA GLU A 86 -0.55 5.58 18.78
C GLU A 86 0.55 5.11 17.83
N GLY A 87 0.41 5.40 16.53
CA GLY A 87 1.42 5.06 15.53
C GLY A 87 2.79 5.67 15.84
N LEU A 88 2.83 6.94 16.25
CA LEU A 88 4.06 7.62 16.65
C LEU A 88 4.67 7.01 17.91
N ALA A 89 3.86 6.66 18.91
CA ALA A 89 4.33 6.01 20.14
C ALA A 89 4.97 4.64 19.82
N HIS A 90 4.34 3.85 18.94
CA HIS A 90 4.88 2.57 18.49
C HIS A 90 6.15 2.72 17.64
N ALA A 91 6.25 3.73 16.78
CA ALA A 91 7.48 4.01 16.04
C ALA A 91 8.65 4.32 16.98
N ARG A 92 8.40 5.08 18.05
CA ARG A 92 9.41 5.36 19.09
C ARG A 92 9.84 4.10 19.83
N GLU A 93 8.89 3.26 20.23
CA GLU A 93 9.16 1.99 20.90
C GLU A 93 10.02 1.07 20.02
N LEU A 94 9.59 0.84 18.77
CA LEU A 94 10.28 -0.03 17.83
C LEU A 94 11.71 0.42 17.53
N LEU A 95 11.94 1.73 17.33
CA LEU A 95 13.27 2.23 17.03
C LEU A 95 14.17 2.32 18.26
N LEU A 96 13.65 2.71 19.43
CA LEU A 96 14.47 3.01 20.60
C LEU A 96 14.66 1.84 21.56
N LYS A 97 13.62 0.98 21.71
CA LYS A 97 13.65 -0.18 22.60
C LYS A 97 13.97 -1.47 21.83
N GLU A 98 13.18 -1.78 20.79
CA GLU A 98 13.33 -3.00 20.00
C GLU A 98 14.50 -2.94 19.01
N LYS A 99 14.99 -1.72 18.73
CA LYS A 99 16.14 -1.44 17.84
C LYS A 99 15.94 -2.03 16.44
N VAL A 100 14.74 -1.86 15.86
CA VAL A 100 14.47 -2.31 14.49
C VAL A 100 15.36 -1.58 13.50
N ASP A 101 15.75 -2.28 12.43
CA ASP A 101 16.57 -1.72 11.36
C ASP A 101 15.74 -0.74 10.49
N PHE A 102 14.49 -1.10 10.21
CA PHE A 102 13.57 -0.36 9.34
C PHE A 102 12.16 -0.30 9.92
N LEU A 103 11.41 0.75 9.53
CA LEU A 103 9.96 0.84 9.75
C LEU A 103 9.20 0.58 8.46
N GLY A 104 8.01 0.02 8.56
CA GLY A 104 7.11 -0.21 7.44
C GLY A 104 5.63 -0.14 7.81
N GLY A 105 4.76 -0.20 6.80
CA GLY A 105 3.32 -0.32 6.99
C GLY A 105 2.55 0.96 6.73
N THR A 106 1.56 1.15 7.51
CA THR A 106 0.52 2.16 7.67
C THR A 106 -0.55 2.19 6.58
N THR A 107 -1.79 2.13 7.05
CA THR A 107 -3.01 2.35 6.25
C THR A 107 -3.46 3.81 6.31
N ASN A 108 -3.42 4.45 7.49
CA ASN A 108 -3.86 5.84 7.68
C ASN A 108 -2.79 6.85 7.26
N SER A 109 -3.12 7.76 6.35
CA SER A 109 -2.19 8.76 5.83
C SER A 109 -1.71 9.77 6.88
N SER A 110 -2.54 10.12 7.87
CA SER A 110 -2.13 10.99 8.98
C SER A 110 -1.11 10.28 9.88
N VAL A 111 -1.27 8.97 10.11
CA VAL A 111 -0.27 8.13 10.80
C VAL A 111 1.04 8.10 10.03
N ALA A 112 0.98 7.90 8.70
CA ALA A 112 2.17 7.88 7.85
C ALA A 112 2.95 9.18 7.90
N LEU A 113 2.27 10.33 7.88
CA LEU A 113 2.89 11.65 8.00
C LEU A 113 3.58 11.84 9.36
N ALA A 114 2.92 11.44 10.45
CA ALA A 114 3.49 11.56 11.81
C ALA A 114 4.74 10.67 11.98
N ILE A 115 4.67 9.41 11.53
CA ILE A 115 5.82 8.50 11.57
C ILE A 115 6.93 8.98 10.64
N GLY A 116 6.59 9.50 9.45
CA GLY A 116 7.54 10.01 8.47
C GLY A 116 8.43 11.13 9.05
N GLU A 117 7.85 12.12 9.71
CA GLU A 117 8.61 13.19 10.35
C GLU A 117 9.52 12.65 11.48
N PHE A 118 9.06 11.67 12.25
CA PHE A 118 9.90 11.03 13.27
C PHE A 118 11.04 10.21 12.66
N ALA A 119 10.78 9.45 11.61
CA ALA A 119 11.78 8.68 10.87
C ALA A 119 12.87 9.59 10.27
N LYS A 120 12.46 10.76 9.73
CA LYS A 120 13.37 11.81 9.25
C LYS A 120 14.30 12.30 10.36
N ALA A 121 13.74 12.66 11.52
CA ALA A 121 14.51 13.13 12.67
C ALA A 121 15.51 12.07 13.21
N ARG A 122 15.18 10.78 13.03
CA ARG A 122 16.01 9.63 13.44
C ARG A 122 16.90 9.07 12.33
N LYS A 123 16.83 9.62 11.12
CA LYS A 123 17.55 9.12 9.94
C LYS A 123 17.32 7.60 9.71
N LYS A 124 16.07 7.16 9.86
CA LYS A 124 15.65 5.77 9.68
C LYS A 124 14.69 5.64 8.53
N LEU A 125 14.89 4.62 7.70
CA LEU A 125 14.03 4.36 6.54
C LEU A 125 12.64 3.91 7.02
N PHE A 126 11.62 4.54 6.45
CA PHE A 126 10.21 4.17 6.59
C PHE A 126 9.61 3.85 5.22
N MET A 127 9.15 2.60 5.04
CA MET A 127 8.51 2.10 3.83
C MET A 127 7.00 2.08 3.99
N VAL A 128 6.30 3.03 3.36
CA VAL A 128 4.84 3.15 3.38
C VAL A 128 4.21 2.14 2.42
N SER A 129 3.18 1.40 2.88
CA SER A 129 2.60 0.26 2.15
C SER A 129 1.17 0.48 1.65
N ILE A 130 0.34 1.23 2.37
CA ILE A 130 -1.07 1.47 1.99
C ILE A 130 -1.41 2.96 1.96
N SER A 131 -0.87 3.77 2.87
CA SER A 131 -1.21 5.21 2.98
C SER A 131 -0.96 5.97 1.68
N ARG A 132 -1.97 6.70 1.18
CA ARG A 132 -2.00 7.20 -0.20
C ARG A 132 -2.05 8.71 -0.36
N SER A 133 -2.07 9.51 0.73
CA SER A 133 -1.99 10.96 0.58
C SER A 133 -0.81 11.34 -0.32
N HIS A 134 -1.07 12.19 -1.32
CA HIS A 134 -0.04 12.70 -2.23
C HIS A 134 1.07 13.44 -1.49
N ARG A 135 0.77 13.98 -0.30
CA ARG A 135 1.73 14.73 0.52
C ARG A 135 2.88 13.89 1.06
N ILE A 136 2.67 12.57 1.28
CA ILE A 136 3.66 11.68 1.91
C ILE A 136 4.99 11.68 1.15
N THR A 137 4.94 11.59 -0.18
CA THR A 137 6.11 11.64 -1.07
C THR A 137 6.21 12.97 -1.83
N GLY A 138 5.20 13.85 -1.72
CA GLY A 138 5.13 15.20 -2.27
C GLY A 138 5.81 16.24 -1.38
N ASP A 139 5.03 17.22 -0.89
CA ASP A 139 5.51 18.34 -0.08
C ASP A 139 6.12 17.91 1.27
N LYS A 140 5.65 16.81 1.86
CA LYS A 140 6.19 16.19 3.09
C LYS A 140 7.24 15.11 2.84
N GLY A 141 7.51 14.80 1.57
CA GLY A 141 8.50 13.80 1.20
C GLY A 141 9.93 14.22 1.55
N HIS A 142 10.73 13.27 1.99
CA HIS A 142 12.12 13.46 2.40
C HIS A 142 12.93 12.18 2.18
N ARG A 143 14.28 12.25 2.40
CA ARG A 143 15.21 11.17 2.11
C ARG A 143 14.88 9.82 2.77
N TYR A 144 14.20 9.81 3.92
CA TYR A 144 13.98 8.60 4.72
C TYR A 144 12.58 7.99 4.58
N ILE A 145 11.73 8.54 3.70
CA ILE A 145 10.39 7.99 3.43
C ILE A 145 10.29 7.48 2.00
N PHE A 146 9.79 6.27 1.83
CA PHE A 146 9.54 5.61 0.56
C PHE A 146 8.12 5.07 0.54
N ARG A 147 7.51 4.99 -0.64
CA ARG A 147 6.17 4.43 -0.78
C ARG A 147 6.12 3.39 -1.89
N GLY A 148 5.83 2.13 -1.52
CA GLY A 148 5.71 1.00 -2.45
C GLY A 148 4.32 0.85 -3.10
N CYS A 149 3.30 1.55 -2.59
CA CYS A 149 1.95 1.59 -3.16
C CYS A 149 1.74 2.87 -4.00
N PRO A 150 0.65 2.96 -4.81
CA PRO A 150 0.31 4.19 -5.51
C PRO A 150 -0.01 5.35 -4.56
N SER A 151 0.09 6.57 -5.08
CA SER A 151 -0.39 7.79 -4.43
C SER A 151 -1.74 8.24 -4.99
N ALA A 152 -2.40 9.16 -4.30
CA ALA A 152 -3.60 9.81 -4.82
C ALA A 152 -3.35 10.55 -6.16
N ASP A 153 -2.12 11.02 -6.42
CA ASP A 153 -1.73 11.55 -7.73
C ASP A 153 -1.87 10.50 -8.84
N LEU A 154 -1.52 9.23 -8.53
CA LEU A 154 -1.63 8.16 -9.51
C LEU A 154 -3.06 7.67 -9.66
N GLU A 155 -3.80 7.59 -8.57
CA GLU A 155 -5.10 6.93 -8.49
C GLU A 155 -6.26 7.88 -8.83
N CYS A 156 -6.33 8.97 -8.10
CA CYS A 156 -7.50 9.85 -8.13
C CYS A 156 -7.39 10.88 -9.25
N LEU A 157 -6.17 11.33 -9.59
CA LEU A 157 -5.97 12.16 -10.77
C LEU A 157 -6.29 11.35 -12.05
N ALA A 158 -5.89 10.06 -12.10
CA ALA A 158 -6.30 9.17 -13.18
C ALA A 158 -7.83 9.00 -13.24
N GLY A 159 -8.51 8.96 -12.09
CA GLY A 159 -9.97 8.95 -12.02
C GLY A 159 -10.63 10.20 -12.57
N GLY A 160 -10.08 11.36 -12.23
CA GLY A 160 -10.52 12.63 -12.81
C GLY A 160 -10.27 12.72 -14.31
N PHE A 161 -9.11 12.25 -14.78
CA PHE A 161 -8.81 12.13 -16.18
C PHE A 161 -9.80 11.20 -16.91
N TYR A 162 -10.10 10.04 -16.33
CA TYR A 162 -11.10 9.10 -16.84
C TYR A 162 -12.51 9.77 -16.91
N ALA A 163 -12.92 10.46 -15.85
CA ALA A 163 -14.20 11.17 -15.79
C ALA A 163 -14.29 12.34 -16.79
N SER A 164 -13.16 12.92 -17.21
CA SER A 164 -13.15 14.05 -18.16
C SER A 164 -13.72 13.72 -19.54
N SER A 165 -13.69 12.44 -19.94
CA SER A 165 -14.29 11.96 -21.19
C SER A 165 -15.80 11.77 -21.13
N MET A 166 -16.42 11.91 -19.94
CA MET A 166 -17.83 11.67 -19.71
C MET A 166 -18.67 12.96 -19.83
N PRO A 167 -19.98 12.86 -20.06
CA PRO A 167 -20.83 14.04 -20.29
C PRO A 167 -21.15 14.86 -19.04
N PHE A 168 -20.70 14.43 -17.85
CA PHE A 168 -21.02 15.07 -16.58
C PHE A 168 -20.36 16.44 -16.44
N LYS A 169 -21.10 17.42 -15.92
CA LYS A 169 -20.64 18.81 -15.71
C LYS A 169 -20.71 19.24 -14.24
N ASN A 170 -21.76 18.84 -13.54
CA ASN A 170 -22.02 19.26 -12.17
C ASN A 170 -21.68 18.14 -11.20
N TYR A 171 -20.64 18.32 -10.42
CA TYR A 171 -20.12 17.31 -9.50
C TYR A 171 -20.41 17.67 -8.04
N TYR A 172 -20.76 16.66 -7.25
CA TYR A 172 -20.80 16.76 -5.79
C TYR A 172 -19.63 15.97 -5.20
N VAL A 173 -18.94 16.53 -4.22
CA VAL A 173 -17.89 15.80 -3.47
C VAL A 173 -18.43 15.42 -2.11
N ILE A 174 -18.32 14.15 -1.73
CA ILE A 174 -18.61 13.69 -0.38
C ILE A 174 -17.47 12.79 0.09
N GLY A 175 -16.97 13.02 1.31
CA GLY A 175 -15.83 12.28 1.81
C GLY A 175 -15.66 12.35 3.31
N GLU A 176 -14.64 11.65 3.82
CA GLU A 176 -14.25 11.70 5.23
C GLU A 176 -13.32 12.87 5.50
N ASP A 177 -13.55 13.55 6.64
CA ASP A 177 -12.74 14.67 7.15
C ASP A 177 -11.40 14.16 7.71
N TYR A 178 -10.49 13.80 6.81
CA TYR A 178 -9.11 13.45 7.15
C TYR A 178 -8.19 13.52 5.91
N GLU A 179 -6.89 13.37 6.13
CA GLU A 179 -5.84 13.60 5.14
C GLU A 179 -6.07 12.92 3.78
N TYR A 180 -6.47 11.64 3.77
CA TYR A 180 -6.67 10.93 2.50
C TYR A 180 -7.98 11.33 1.80
N GLY A 181 -9.03 11.64 2.55
CA GLY A 181 -10.29 12.14 1.99
C GLY A 181 -10.05 13.40 1.15
N TYR A 182 -9.36 14.38 1.71
CA TYR A 182 -8.97 15.60 0.99
C TYR A 182 -8.07 15.28 -0.21
N SER A 183 -7.11 14.39 -0.04
CA SER A 183 -6.19 13.99 -1.11
C SER A 183 -6.92 13.36 -2.31
N ILE A 184 -7.95 12.54 -2.07
CA ILE A 184 -8.83 11.99 -3.12
C ILE A 184 -9.52 13.14 -3.88
N ALA A 185 -10.21 14.00 -3.14
CA ALA A 185 -11.03 15.07 -3.74
C ALA A 185 -10.17 16.04 -4.56
N GLU A 186 -9.05 16.50 -4.02
CA GLU A 186 -8.11 17.40 -4.71
C GLU A 186 -7.58 16.80 -6.01
N ASN A 187 -7.06 15.57 -5.95
CA ASN A 187 -6.44 14.97 -7.13
C ASN A 187 -7.45 14.55 -8.19
N PHE A 188 -8.63 14.07 -7.78
CA PHE A 188 -9.71 13.81 -8.74
C PHE A 188 -10.13 15.10 -9.44
N TRP A 189 -10.36 16.18 -8.69
CA TRP A 189 -10.74 17.49 -9.24
C TRP A 189 -9.66 18.04 -10.17
N ARG A 190 -8.39 17.94 -9.79
CA ARG A 190 -7.26 18.34 -10.62
C ARG A 190 -7.24 17.57 -11.95
N GLY A 191 -7.35 16.23 -11.92
CA GLY A 191 -7.37 15.40 -13.11
C GLY A 191 -8.57 15.70 -14.03
N LEU A 192 -9.72 15.95 -13.46
CA LEU A 192 -10.94 16.33 -14.20
C LEU A 192 -10.76 17.69 -14.91
N THR A 193 -10.33 18.71 -14.17
CA THR A 193 -10.21 20.09 -14.68
C THR A 193 -9.01 20.34 -15.59
N MET A 194 -8.00 19.48 -15.59
CA MET A 194 -6.91 19.52 -16.56
C MET A 194 -7.43 19.33 -17.99
N ASN A 195 -8.43 18.45 -18.18
CA ASN A 195 -8.89 18.04 -19.50
C ASN A 195 -10.31 18.52 -19.83
N LYS A 196 -11.11 18.94 -18.83
CA LYS A 196 -12.48 19.41 -19.02
C LYS A 196 -12.69 20.70 -18.22
N LYS A 197 -12.94 21.82 -18.92
CA LYS A 197 -13.04 23.15 -18.31
C LYS A 197 -14.47 23.54 -17.94
N ASP A 198 -15.49 22.93 -18.56
CA ASP A 198 -16.90 23.20 -18.38
C ASP A 198 -17.52 22.35 -17.27
N VAL A 199 -16.82 22.24 -16.13
CA VAL A 199 -17.25 21.50 -14.95
C VAL A 199 -17.35 22.41 -13.73
N SER A 200 -18.28 22.11 -12.83
CA SER A 200 -18.46 22.84 -11.58
C SER A 200 -18.69 21.89 -10.41
N LYS A 201 -18.24 22.30 -9.22
CA LYS A 201 -18.54 21.64 -7.95
C LYS A 201 -19.77 22.31 -7.35
N VAL A 202 -20.93 21.60 -7.40
CA VAL A 202 -22.24 22.12 -6.95
C VAL A 202 -22.48 21.95 -5.46
N GLY A 203 -21.60 21.24 -4.77
CA GLY A 203 -21.61 21.07 -3.33
C GLY A 203 -20.51 20.13 -2.85
N GLU A 204 -20.28 20.18 -1.55
CA GLU A 204 -19.40 19.23 -0.89
C GLU A 204 -19.87 18.95 0.54
N SER A 205 -19.55 17.76 1.05
CA SER A 205 -19.81 17.34 2.42
C SER A 205 -18.62 16.55 2.97
N TRP A 206 -18.22 16.88 4.18
CA TRP A 206 -17.14 16.20 4.88
C TRP A 206 -17.70 15.52 6.12
N CYS A 207 -17.69 14.19 6.10
CA CYS A 207 -18.19 13.34 7.17
C CYS A 207 -17.09 13.15 8.21
N LYS A 208 -17.44 13.14 9.48
CA LYS A 208 -16.50 12.84 10.56
C LYS A 208 -15.85 11.49 10.31
N LEU A 209 -14.55 11.37 10.57
CA LEU A 209 -13.86 10.08 10.53
C LEU A 209 -14.49 9.10 11.53
N GLY A 210 -14.94 7.95 11.03
CA GLY A 210 -15.68 6.96 11.82
C GLY A 210 -17.17 7.28 11.97
N GLU A 211 -17.73 8.10 11.07
CA GLU A 211 -19.19 8.35 10.97
C GLU A 211 -19.94 7.04 10.75
N THR A 212 -21.15 6.95 11.32
CA THR A 212 -22.01 5.78 11.21
C THR A 212 -23.40 6.13 10.65
N ASP A 213 -23.78 7.41 10.64
CA ASP A 213 -25.05 7.90 10.09
C ASP A 213 -24.82 8.95 9.01
N TYR A 214 -24.99 8.53 7.75
CA TYR A 214 -24.82 9.38 6.58
C TYR A 214 -26.12 10.02 6.07
N THR A 215 -27.24 9.89 6.80
CA THR A 215 -28.58 10.32 6.38
C THR A 215 -28.62 11.78 5.93
N SER A 216 -28.11 12.71 6.73
CA SER A 216 -28.09 14.13 6.43
C SER A 216 -27.23 14.47 5.22
N TYR A 217 -26.07 13.84 5.10
CA TYR A 217 -25.14 14.02 3.99
C TYR A 217 -25.73 13.49 2.66
N LEU A 218 -26.32 12.30 2.68
CA LEU A 218 -26.98 11.70 1.51
C LEU A 218 -28.18 12.53 1.04
N THR A 219 -28.99 13.03 1.98
CA THR A 219 -30.11 13.92 1.69
C THR A 219 -29.63 15.20 1.02
N ALA A 220 -28.58 15.83 1.54
CA ALA A 220 -28.00 17.04 0.97
C ALA A 220 -27.44 16.82 -0.44
N LEU A 221 -26.73 15.71 -0.66
CA LEU A 221 -26.19 15.34 -1.97
C LEU A 221 -27.32 15.16 -3.00
N ILE A 222 -28.31 14.33 -2.67
CA ILE A 222 -29.44 14.02 -3.58
C ILE A 222 -30.23 15.27 -3.91
N ALA A 223 -30.46 16.16 -2.94
CA ALA A 223 -31.18 17.42 -3.14
C ALA A 223 -30.49 18.36 -4.14
N LYS A 224 -29.16 18.30 -4.26
CA LYS A 224 -28.41 19.11 -5.23
C LYS A 224 -28.50 18.63 -6.66
N LYS A 225 -29.00 17.42 -6.91
CA LYS A 225 -29.17 16.80 -8.23
C LYS A 225 -27.90 16.94 -9.11
N PRO A 226 -26.73 16.55 -8.64
CA PRO A 226 -25.52 16.62 -9.44
C PRO A 226 -25.57 15.62 -10.61
N ASP A 227 -24.80 15.88 -11.67
CA ASP A 227 -24.64 14.91 -12.78
C ASP A 227 -23.80 13.71 -12.33
N ALA A 228 -22.88 13.91 -11.38
CA ALA A 228 -22.07 12.86 -10.79
C ALA A 228 -21.58 13.22 -9.38
N ALA A 229 -21.17 12.22 -8.60
CA ALA A 229 -20.56 12.41 -7.29
C ALA A 229 -19.19 11.73 -7.18
N VAL A 230 -18.28 12.38 -6.45
CA VAL A 230 -16.97 11.84 -6.09
C VAL A 230 -17.03 11.38 -4.63
N LEU A 231 -16.78 10.09 -4.40
CA LEU A 231 -16.78 9.48 -3.07
C LEU A 231 -15.36 9.49 -2.52
N ALA A 232 -15.04 10.49 -1.73
CA ALA A 232 -13.70 10.72 -1.17
C ALA A 232 -13.51 10.04 0.20
N PHE A 233 -13.78 8.74 0.26
CA PHE A 233 -13.70 7.92 1.46
C PHE A 233 -12.48 7.00 1.46
N GLY A 234 -11.91 6.78 2.63
CA GLY A 234 -10.85 5.79 2.85
C GLY A 234 -11.37 4.45 3.32
N ALA A 235 -10.42 3.65 3.85
CA ALA A 235 -10.63 2.26 4.20
C ALA A 235 -11.80 2.00 5.16
N SER A 236 -11.99 2.86 6.17
CA SER A 236 -12.97 2.66 7.24
C SER A 236 -14.37 3.17 6.90
N GLY A 237 -14.46 4.26 6.14
CA GLY A 237 -15.72 4.94 5.88
C GLY A 237 -16.46 4.49 4.62
N LEU A 238 -15.72 3.99 3.62
CA LEU A 238 -16.33 3.66 2.33
C LEU A 238 -17.37 2.53 2.44
N ILE A 239 -17.12 1.50 3.23
CA ILE A 239 -18.04 0.35 3.40
C ILE A 239 -19.36 0.77 4.05
N PRO A 240 -19.38 1.40 5.24
CA PRO A 240 -20.64 1.82 5.86
C PRO A 240 -21.37 2.88 5.02
N PHE A 241 -20.64 3.81 4.37
CA PHE A 241 -21.25 4.77 3.44
C PHE A 241 -21.97 4.08 2.28
N VAL A 242 -21.29 3.14 1.58
CA VAL A 242 -21.87 2.43 0.43
C VAL A 242 -23.14 1.67 0.82
N LYS A 243 -23.14 0.99 1.96
CA LYS A 243 -24.34 0.28 2.45
C LYS A 243 -25.51 1.22 2.65
N GLN A 244 -25.28 2.35 3.31
CA GLN A 244 -26.35 3.31 3.58
C GLN A 244 -26.76 4.05 2.29
N ALA A 245 -25.82 4.45 1.44
CA ALA A 245 -26.10 5.08 0.16
C ALA A 245 -26.96 4.21 -0.77
N LYS A 246 -26.75 2.89 -0.76
CA LYS A 246 -27.59 1.93 -1.48
C LYS A 246 -29.03 1.95 -0.98
N LEU A 247 -29.24 1.98 0.34
CA LEU A 247 -30.61 2.07 0.92
C LEU A 247 -31.34 3.37 0.54
N PHE A 248 -30.58 4.47 0.31
CA PHE A 248 -31.11 5.75 -0.17
C PHE A 248 -31.36 5.79 -1.68
N GLY A 249 -30.99 4.74 -2.40
CA GLY A 249 -31.07 4.68 -3.87
C GLY A 249 -30.15 5.72 -4.53
N LEU A 250 -28.97 5.99 -3.93
CA LEU A 250 -28.04 6.97 -4.49
C LEU A 250 -27.51 6.53 -5.84
N PHE A 251 -27.10 5.28 -5.96
CA PHE A 251 -26.42 4.76 -7.15
C PHE A 251 -27.31 4.61 -8.37
N GLU A 252 -28.62 4.58 -8.18
CA GLU A 252 -29.64 4.61 -9.24
C GLU A 252 -29.92 6.03 -9.74
N LYS A 253 -29.64 7.05 -8.91
CA LYS A 253 -29.96 8.46 -9.18
C LYS A 253 -28.75 9.26 -9.65
N VAL A 254 -27.55 8.94 -9.13
CA VAL A 254 -26.35 9.73 -9.32
C VAL A 254 -25.18 8.80 -9.69
N PRO A 255 -24.59 8.93 -10.87
CA PRO A 255 -23.32 8.30 -11.20
C PRO A 255 -22.24 8.66 -10.19
N CYS A 256 -21.56 7.66 -9.61
CA CYS A 256 -20.57 7.87 -8.57
C CYS A 256 -19.17 7.38 -9.00
N PHE A 257 -18.15 8.08 -8.56
CA PHE A 257 -16.74 7.71 -8.73
C PHE A 257 -16.13 7.38 -7.36
N ALA A 258 -15.62 6.16 -7.20
CA ALA A 258 -15.04 5.70 -5.94
C ALA A 258 -13.75 4.91 -6.16
N TYR A 259 -12.59 5.48 -5.84
CA TYR A 259 -11.37 4.68 -5.86
C TYR A 259 -11.45 3.60 -4.77
N GLY A 260 -10.95 2.43 -5.09
CA GLY A 260 -10.90 1.28 -4.18
C GLY A 260 -12.05 0.30 -4.31
N LEU A 261 -13.27 0.71 -4.69
CA LEU A 261 -14.40 -0.23 -4.77
C LEU A 261 -14.19 -1.37 -5.78
N GLY A 262 -13.26 -1.25 -6.73
CA GLY A 262 -12.83 -2.36 -7.58
C GLY A 262 -11.95 -3.40 -6.88
N ASP A 263 -11.46 -3.12 -5.67
CA ASP A 263 -10.56 -3.99 -4.92
C ASP A 263 -11.32 -5.10 -4.19
N SER A 264 -10.72 -6.29 -4.13
CA SER A 264 -11.32 -7.48 -3.50
C SER A 264 -11.67 -7.31 -2.03
N ILE A 265 -11.00 -6.43 -1.30
CA ILE A 265 -11.29 -6.19 0.13
C ILE A 265 -12.69 -5.61 0.33
N PHE A 266 -13.13 -4.73 -0.59
CA PHE A 266 -14.49 -4.19 -0.60
C PHE A 266 -15.50 -5.22 -1.10
N VAL A 267 -15.16 -5.96 -2.17
CA VAL A 267 -15.99 -7.03 -2.74
C VAL A 267 -16.31 -8.08 -1.68
N LYS A 268 -15.29 -8.58 -0.96
CA LYS A 268 -15.45 -9.59 0.11
C LYS A 268 -16.32 -9.10 1.26
N THR A 269 -16.29 -7.80 1.56
CA THR A 269 -17.01 -7.22 2.70
C THR A 269 -18.44 -6.80 2.33
N LEU A 270 -18.63 -6.25 1.13
CA LEU A 270 -19.94 -5.77 0.68
C LEU A 270 -20.82 -6.90 0.12
N LYS A 271 -20.23 -7.91 -0.55
CA LYS A 271 -20.98 -9.03 -1.15
C LYS A 271 -22.21 -8.55 -1.93
N ASP A 272 -23.41 -8.90 -1.49
CA ASP A 272 -24.67 -8.53 -2.11
C ASP A 272 -24.97 -7.01 -2.00
N ASP A 273 -24.31 -6.31 -1.08
CA ASP A 273 -24.40 -4.85 -0.97
C ASP A 273 -23.53 -4.11 -1.98
N MET A 274 -22.68 -4.82 -2.74
CA MET A 274 -21.85 -4.21 -3.75
C MET A 274 -22.71 -3.54 -4.83
N PRO A 275 -22.59 -2.22 -5.05
CA PRO A 275 -23.39 -1.52 -6.05
C PRO A 275 -22.89 -1.83 -7.46
N THR A 276 -23.77 -1.62 -8.45
CA THR A 276 -23.44 -1.68 -9.88
C THR A 276 -23.62 -0.32 -10.53
N GLY A 277 -23.02 -0.13 -11.70
CA GLY A 277 -23.22 1.06 -12.52
C GLY A 277 -22.35 2.25 -12.13
N LEU A 278 -21.69 2.24 -10.99
CA LEU A 278 -20.73 3.27 -10.59
C LEU A 278 -19.34 3.01 -11.18
N TYR A 279 -18.51 4.04 -11.19
CA TYR A 279 -17.14 4.00 -11.70
C TYR A 279 -16.18 3.79 -10.52
N ALA A 280 -15.30 2.81 -10.64
CA ALA A 280 -14.37 2.46 -9.59
C ALA A 280 -12.94 2.35 -10.10
N GLY A 281 -11.98 2.53 -9.19
CA GLY A 281 -10.57 2.35 -9.47
C GLY A 281 -9.93 1.27 -8.61
N SER A 282 -8.81 0.74 -9.09
CA SER A 282 -7.91 -0.17 -8.35
C SER A 282 -6.50 -0.10 -8.94
N ASN A 283 -5.51 -0.57 -8.19
CA ASN A 283 -4.13 -0.71 -8.66
C ASN A 283 -3.71 -2.16 -8.94
N TYR A 284 -4.54 -3.12 -8.57
CA TYR A 284 -4.39 -4.53 -8.85
C TYR A 284 -5.76 -5.22 -8.78
N LEU A 285 -5.97 -6.19 -9.65
CA LEU A 285 -7.18 -7.00 -9.69
C LEU A 285 -6.78 -8.48 -9.76
N TRP A 286 -7.35 -9.34 -8.92
CA TRP A 286 -7.00 -10.76 -8.87
C TRP A 286 -7.28 -11.52 -10.18
N TYR A 287 -8.12 -10.97 -11.04
CA TYR A 287 -8.50 -11.53 -12.35
C TYR A 287 -7.86 -10.80 -13.55
N TYR A 288 -7.10 -9.71 -13.30
CA TYR A 288 -6.50 -8.90 -14.36
C TYR A 288 -5.09 -8.42 -13.99
N PRO A 289 -4.09 -8.53 -14.90
CA PRO A 289 -4.19 -9.18 -16.21
C PRO A 289 -4.44 -10.70 -16.08
N ASN A 290 -5.10 -11.29 -17.08
CA ASN A 290 -5.28 -12.74 -17.13
C ASN A 290 -3.99 -13.41 -17.62
N SER A 291 -2.97 -13.41 -16.78
CA SER A 291 -1.63 -13.99 -17.02
C SER A 291 -1.37 -15.15 -16.06
N GLU A 292 -0.46 -16.05 -16.46
CA GLU A 292 -0.05 -17.16 -15.60
C GLU A 292 0.61 -16.66 -14.30
N ASP A 293 1.39 -15.58 -14.37
CA ASP A 293 2.01 -14.98 -13.17
C ASP A 293 0.96 -14.49 -12.18
N ASN A 294 -0.12 -13.84 -12.66
CA ASN A 294 -1.20 -13.38 -11.79
C ASN A 294 -1.96 -14.56 -11.17
N LYS A 295 -2.26 -15.61 -11.97
CA LYS A 295 -2.89 -16.84 -11.47
C LYS A 295 -2.03 -17.50 -10.40
N ALA A 296 -0.72 -17.62 -10.64
CA ALA A 296 0.23 -18.17 -9.65
C ALA A 296 0.27 -17.37 -8.35
N PHE A 297 0.21 -16.03 -8.44
CA PHE A 297 0.15 -15.17 -7.27
C PHE A 297 -1.13 -15.37 -6.46
N VAL A 298 -2.29 -15.45 -7.13
CA VAL A 298 -3.58 -15.73 -6.50
C VAL A 298 -3.58 -17.10 -5.81
N GLU A 299 -3.09 -18.15 -6.49
CA GLU A 299 -2.98 -19.49 -5.89
C GLU A 299 -2.02 -19.51 -4.69
N LYS A 300 -0.93 -18.76 -4.74
CA LYS A 300 -0.02 -18.60 -3.59
C LYS A 300 -0.72 -17.94 -2.41
N CYS A 301 -1.48 -16.86 -2.62
CA CYS A 301 -2.25 -16.20 -1.58
C CYS A 301 -3.31 -17.13 -0.97
N LYS A 302 -4.02 -17.88 -1.81
CA LYS A 302 -4.99 -18.89 -1.39
C LYS A 302 -4.34 -19.96 -0.51
N LYS A 303 -3.22 -20.50 -0.95
CA LYS A 303 -2.50 -21.57 -0.22
C LYS A 303 -1.94 -21.09 1.12
N GLN A 304 -1.37 -19.88 1.16
CA GLN A 304 -0.63 -19.38 2.32
C GLN A 304 -1.55 -18.70 3.35
N PHE A 305 -2.63 -18.05 2.90
CA PHE A 305 -3.48 -17.20 3.75
C PHE A 305 -4.97 -17.55 3.68
N ASP A 306 -5.34 -18.60 2.96
CA ASP A 306 -6.75 -18.94 2.64
C ASP A 306 -7.50 -17.76 1.97
N ASP A 307 -6.78 -16.98 1.16
CA ASP A 307 -7.33 -15.82 0.45
C ASP A 307 -7.30 -16.04 -1.07
N PRO A 308 -8.44 -16.49 -1.68
CA PRO A 308 -8.55 -16.68 -3.13
C PRO A 308 -8.71 -15.35 -3.90
N LEU A 309 -8.89 -14.25 -3.20
CA LEU A 309 -9.13 -12.93 -3.79
C LEU A 309 -8.16 -11.90 -3.16
N PRO A 310 -6.87 -11.97 -3.47
CA PRO A 310 -5.89 -11.04 -2.90
C PRO A 310 -6.20 -9.58 -3.27
N SER A 311 -6.09 -8.71 -2.28
CA SER A 311 -6.36 -7.28 -2.43
C SER A 311 -5.16 -6.53 -3.01
N GLY A 312 -5.41 -5.63 -3.93
CA GLY A 312 -4.42 -4.68 -4.45
C GLY A 312 -3.97 -3.69 -3.39
N ILE A 313 -4.91 -3.22 -2.58
CA ILE A 313 -4.64 -2.28 -1.50
C ILE A 313 -3.84 -2.95 -0.37
N GLY A 314 -4.25 -4.15 0.04
CA GLY A 314 -3.64 -4.87 1.15
C GLY A 314 -2.46 -5.74 0.74
N ILE A 315 -2.73 -6.97 0.27
CA ILE A 315 -1.68 -7.98 0.00
C ILE A 315 -0.69 -7.49 -1.05
N PHE A 316 -1.16 -7.00 -2.19
CA PHE A 316 -0.25 -6.55 -3.26
C PHE A 316 0.56 -5.33 -2.85
N GLY A 317 -0.07 -4.34 -2.17
CA GLY A 317 0.62 -3.16 -1.64
C GLY A 317 1.69 -3.52 -0.59
N GLY A 318 1.37 -4.43 0.33
CA GLY A 318 2.31 -4.96 1.31
C GLY A 318 3.47 -5.73 0.66
N TYR A 319 3.14 -6.62 -0.29
CA TYR A 319 4.13 -7.42 -1.02
C TYR A 319 5.11 -6.55 -1.81
N THR A 320 4.62 -5.58 -2.60
CA THR A 320 5.47 -4.69 -3.38
C THR A 320 6.37 -3.83 -2.51
N SER A 321 5.85 -3.30 -1.40
CA SER A 321 6.63 -2.51 -0.45
C SER A 321 7.74 -3.32 0.21
N ALA A 322 7.41 -4.51 0.70
CA ALA A 322 8.38 -5.43 1.29
C ALA A 322 9.42 -5.89 0.25
N LYS A 323 8.99 -6.19 -0.99
CA LYS A 323 9.87 -6.60 -2.06
C LYS A 323 10.88 -5.50 -2.43
N PHE A 324 10.46 -4.24 -2.52
CA PHE A 324 11.39 -3.13 -2.70
C PHE A 324 12.45 -3.09 -1.59
N LEU A 325 12.05 -3.22 -0.33
CA LEU A 325 12.98 -3.18 0.78
C LEU A 325 13.92 -4.38 0.79
N THR A 326 13.41 -5.60 0.59
CA THR A 326 14.23 -6.82 0.59
C THR A 326 15.22 -6.85 -0.57
N ASP A 327 14.80 -6.46 -1.78
CA ASP A 327 15.68 -6.40 -2.95
C ASP A 327 16.74 -5.30 -2.78
N ALA A 328 16.40 -4.17 -2.15
CA ALA A 328 17.35 -3.11 -1.84
C ALA A 328 18.39 -3.54 -0.78
N ILE A 329 17.98 -4.29 0.24
CA ILE A 329 18.88 -4.86 1.25
C ILE A 329 19.89 -5.81 0.57
N LEU A 330 19.43 -6.69 -0.34
CA LEU A 330 20.30 -7.58 -1.10
C LEU A 330 21.25 -6.80 -2.00
N LYS A 331 20.75 -5.79 -2.75
CA LYS A 331 21.56 -4.95 -3.64
C LYS A 331 22.62 -4.13 -2.86
N ALA A 332 22.26 -3.61 -1.69
CA ALA A 332 23.17 -2.88 -0.81
C ALA A 332 24.19 -3.80 -0.11
N GLY A 333 23.88 -5.09 0.07
CA GLY A 333 24.71 -6.05 0.82
C GLY A 333 24.83 -5.75 2.32
N THR A 334 23.94 -4.90 2.87
CA THR A 334 23.97 -4.40 4.25
C THR A 334 22.56 -3.89 4.66
N VAL A 335 22.37 -3.69 5.99
CA VAL A 335 21.19 -3.02 6.57
C VAL A 335 21.44 -1.55 6.94
N GLU A 336 22.59 -1.01 6.56
CA GLU A 336 22.92 0.40 6.80
C GLU A 336 21.94 1.31 6.02
N THR A 337 21.24 2.16 6.75
CA THR A 337 20.12 2.94 6.22
C THR A 337 20.47 3.70 4.93
N GLU A 338 21.58 4.44 4.91
CA GLU A 338 21.96 5.25 3.74
C GLU A 338 22.30 4.40 2.50
N LYS A 339 22.94 3.24 2.70
CA LYS A 339 23.24 2.33 1.59
C LYS A 339 21.99 1.66 1.03
N VAL A 340 21.03 1.30 1.90
CA VAL A 340 19.74 0.75 1.47
C VAL A 340 18.92 1.81 0.73
N ILE A 341 18.90 3.06 1.19
CA ILE A 341 18.27 4.17 0.50
C ILE A 341 18.84 4.35 -0.91
N ASN A 342 20.18 4.41 -1.04
CA ASN A 342 20.85 4.53 -2.34
C ASN A 342 20.54 3.34 -3.27
N ALA A 343 20.32 2.15 -2.71
CA ALA A 343 19.95 0.97 -3.48
C ALA A 343 18.46 0.99 -3.91
N LEU A 344 17.58 1.62 -3.12
CA LEU A 344 16.17 1.81 -3.43
C LEU A 344 15.94 2.82 -4.55
N GLU A 345 16.70 3.93 -4.56
CA GLU A 345 16.59 4.96 -5.57
C GLU A 345 16.85 4.36 -6.97
N GLY A 346 15.83 4.42 -7.85
CA GLY A 346 15.87 3.84 -9.20
C GLY A 346 15.73 2.30 -9.26
N LEU A 347 15.49 1.62 -8.13
CA LEU A 347 15.29 0.17 -8.12
C LEU A 347 14.01 -0.19 -8.87
N THR A 348 14.09 -1.20 -9.73
CA THR A 348 12.95 -1.80 -10.44
C THR A 348 12.74 -3.21 -9.96
N ILE A 349 11.52 -3.54 -9.60
CA ILE A 349 11.07 -4.89 -9.23
C ILE A 349 10.12 -5.44 -10.29
N GLN A 350 10.11 -6.76 -10.48
CA GLN A 350 9.13 -7.45 -11.31
C GLN A 350 7.92 -7.84 -10.46
N THR A 351 6.74 -7.60 -10.98
CA THR A 351 5.47 -7.94 -10.33
C THR A 351 4.50 -8.56 -11.34
N VAL A 352 3.40 -9.10 -10.85
CA VAL A 352 2.36 -9.73 -11.69
C VAL A 352 1.60 -8.74 -12.60
N ILE A 353 1.74 -7.44 -12.36
CA ILE A 353 1.21 -6.38 -13.24
C ILE A 353 2.32 -5.69 -14.06
N GLY A 354 3.51 -6.32 -14.15
CA GLY A 354 4.67 -5.78 -14.84
C GLY A 354 5.71 -5.17 -13.91
N SER A 355 6.66 -4.44 -14.51
CA SER A 355 7.75 -3.78 -13.78
C SER A 355 7.25 -2.55 -13.04
N ILE A 356 7.66 -2.42 -11.79
CA ILE A 356 7.44 -1.22 -10.95
C ILE A 356 8.79 -0.67 -10.52
N SER A 357 9.01 0.63 -10.73
CA SER A 357 10.27 1.30 -10.37
C SER A 357 10.07 2.29 -9.21
N MET A 358 11.03 2.36 -8.31
CA MET A 358 11.09 3.36 -7.25
C MET A 358 11.75 4.63 -7.79
N ARG A 359 10.99 5.72 -7.93
CA ARG A 359 11.49 6.97 -8.48
C ARG A 359 12.45 7.66 -7.50
N ALA A 360 13.64 8.05 -7.98
CA ALA A 360 14.69 8.57 -7.11
C ALA A 360 14.40 9.99 -6.56
N CYS A 361 13.65 10.82 -7.29
CA CYS A 361 13.45 12.22 -6.89
C CYS A 361 12.43 12.42 -5.78
N ASP A 362 11.49 11.48 -5.60
CA ASP A 362 10.44 11.59 -4.59
C ASP A 362 10.18 10.31 -3.80
N HIS A 363 10.85 9.20 -4.16
CA HIS A 363 10.71 7.91 -3.50
C HIS A 363 9.30 7.29 -3.63
N GLN A 364 8.62 7.60 -4.74
CA GLN A 364 7.33 7.04 -5.09
C GLN A 364 7.49 5.88 -6.08
N ALA A 365 6.87 4.74 -5.79
CA ALA A 365 6.76 3.64 -6.75
C ALA A 365 5.90 4.05 -7.95
N VAL A 366 6.42 3.82 -9.17
CA VAL A 366 5.76 4.13 -10.44
C VAL A 366 4.92 2.94 -10.86
N THR A 367 3.63 3.01 -10.61
CA THR A 367 2.68 1.95 -10.92
C THR A 367 1.50 2.49 -11.74
N ALA A 368 0.93 1.67 -12.62
CA ALA A 368 -0.30 2.00 -13.32
C ALA A 368 -1.50 1.90 -12.37
N THR A 369 -2.60 2.56 -12.75
CA THR A 369 -3.90 2.45 -12.10
C THR A 369 -4.97 2.09 -13.13
N PHE A 370 -5.98 1.39 -12.66
CA PHE A 370 -7.12 0.93 -13.45
C PHE A 370 -8.38 1.66 -13.04
N TRP A 371 -9.16 2.11 -14.00
CA TRP A 371 -10.50 2.63 -13.80
C TRP A 371 -11.46 1.93 -14.73
N GLY A 372 -12.71 1.74 -14.30
CA GLY A 372 -13.73 1.07 -15.08
C GLY A 372 -15.09 1.20 -14.41
N LYS A 373 -16.05 0.41 -14.87
CA LYS A 373 -17.41 0.40 -14.36
C LYS A 373 -17.68 -0.88 -13.58
N LEU A 374 -18.28 -0.81 -12.41
CA LEU A 374 -18.71 -1.98 -11.66
C LEU A 374 -19.97 -2.59 -12.31
N ALA A 375 -19.86 -3.85 -12.72
CA ALA A 375 -20.94 -4.58 -13.35
C ALA A 375 -20.97 -6.05 -12.89
N LYS A 376 -22.13 -6.68 -12.97
CA LYS A 376 -22.26 -8.12 -12.82
C LYS A 376 -21.75 -8.82 -14.08
N THR A 377 -21.02 -9.91 -13.90
CA THR A 377 -20.53 -10.77 -14.98
C THR A 377 -20.90 -12.23 -14.67
N PRO A 378 -20.96 -13.12 -15.68
CA PRO A 378 -21.25 -14.53 -15.44
C PRO A 378 -20.19 -15.23 -14.59
N GLU A 379 -18.94 -14.75 -14.61
CA GLU A 379 -17.78 -15.39 -13.98
C GLU A 379 -17.74 -15.18 -12.46
N TYR A 380 -18.40 -14.11 -11.94
CA TYR A 380 -18.33 -13.78 -10.54
C TYR A 380 -19.72 -13.57 -9.92
N PRO A 381 -19.95 -14.07 -8.68
CA PRO A 381 -21.26 -13.93 -8.02
C PRO A 381 -21.54 -12.50 -7.52
N TYR A 382 -20.58 -11.60 -7.63
CA TYR A 382 -20.62 -10.19 -7.21
C TYR A 382 -20.15 -9.27 -8.34
N PRO A 383 -20.50 -7.98 -8.32
CA PRO A 383 -20.00 -7.02 -9.30
C PRO A 383 -18.47 -6.90 -9.26
N VAL A 384 -17.87 -6.83 -10.43
CA VAL A 384 -16.43 -6.61 -10.63
C VAL A 384 -16.20 -5.42 -11.57
N LEU A 385 -14.98 -4.94 -11.65
CA LEU A 385 -14.60 -3.88 -12.56
C LEU A 385 -14.57 -4.41 -14.00
N THR A 386 -15.35 -3.77 -14.86
CA THR A 386 -15.40 -4.03 -16.32
C THR A 386 -14.99 -2.77 -17.08
N ASP A 387 -14.87 -2.86 -18.42
CA ASP A 387 -14.45 -1.74 -19.27
C ASP A 387 -13.17 -1.06 -18.75
N ILE A 388 -12.21 -1.90 -18.36
CA ILE A 388 -11.00 -1.47 -17.65
C ILE A 388 -10.12 -0.60 -18.55
N VAL A 389 -9.89 0.64 -18.12
CA VAL A 389 -8.93 1.57 -18.72
C VAL A 389 -7.72 1.70 -17.80
N MET A 390 -6.56 1.33 -18.31
CA MET A 390 -5.29 1.51 -17.62
C MET A 390 -4.73 2.90 -17.91
N THR A 391 -4.47 3.67 -16.85
CA THR A 391 -3.77 4.95 -16.97
C THR A 391 -2.29 4.77 -16.61
N PRO A 392 -1.36 4.95 -17.57
CA PRO A 392 0.07 4.89 -17.28
C PRO A 392 0.48 6.01 -16.33
N ALA A 393 1.37 5.69 -15.39
CA ALA A 393 1.84 6.61 -14.36
C ALA A 393 2.38 7.95 -14.92
N TYR A 394 3.12 7.93 -16.02
CA TYR A 394 3.72 9.14 -16.62
C TYR A 394 2.71 10.20 -17.04
N LYS A 395 1.42 9.83 -17.20
CA LYS A 395 0.34 10.79 -17.56
C LYS A 395 -0.20 11.56 -16.37
N VAL A 396 0.00 11.04 -15.16
CA VAL A 396 -0.67 11.55 -13.95
C VAL A 396 0.29 11.86 -12.80
N MET A 397 1.50 11.32 -12.82
CA MET A 397 2.51 11.67 -11.80
C MET A 397 3.02 13.10 -11.99
N PRO A 398 3.21 13.86 -10.90
CA PRO A 398 3.93 15.12 -10.97
C PRO A 398 5.38 14.87 -11.42
N THR A 399 5.94 15.82 -12.17
CA THR A 399 7.34 15.78 -12.57
C THR A 399 8.27 15.96 -11.36
N CYS A 400 9.52 15.56 -11.49
CA CYS A 400 10.51 15.77 -10.43
C CYS A 400 10.71 17.27 -10.11
N GLU A 401 10.56 18.14 -11.10
CA GLU A 401 10.64 19.60 -10.94
C GLU A 401 9.44 20.12 -10.13
N GLU A 402 8.23 19.68 -10.45
CA GLU A 402 7.03 20.03 -9.69
C GLU A 402 7.16 19.60 -8.22
N ILE A 403 7.64 18.38 -7.94
CA ILE A 403 7.90 17.90 -6.58
C ILE A 403 8.95 18.78 -5.87
N ALA A 404 10.04 19.12 -6.56
CA ALA A 404 11.06 19.98 -5.96
C ALA A 404 10.50 21.38 -5.62
N ASN A 405 9.64 21.93 -6.48
CA ASN A 405 8.97 23.21 -6.26
C ASN A 405 7.95 23.15 -5.10
N LEU A 406 7.16 22.05 -5.00
CA LEU A 406 6.26 21.83 -3.87
C LEU A 406 7.03 21.80 -2.54
N ARG A 407 8.13 21.06 -2.48
CA ARG A 407 8.98 20.95 -1.29
C ARG A 407 9.64 22.26 -0.88
N LYS A 408 9.98 23.14 -1.85
CA LYS A 408 10.51 24.49 -1.58
C LYS A 408 9.46 25.40 -0.95
N LYS A 409 8.20 25.33 -1.40
CA LYS A 409 7.10 26.13 -0.87
C LYS A 409 6.64 25.69 0.54
N ALA A 410 6.89 24.43 0.90
CA ALA A 410 6.49 23.85 2.19
C ALA A 410 7.52 24.08 3.32
N LYS A 411 8.70 24.64 3.01
CA LYS A 411 9.73 25.07 3.96
C LYS A 411 9.47 26.49 4.44
#